data_7f41896986b40c7fe0cfd4ffc3e09671
#
_entry.id   7f41896986b40c7fe0cfd4ffc3e09671
#
_cell.length_a   1.000
_cell.length_b   1.000
_cell.length_c   1.000
_cell.angle_alpha   90.00
_cell.angle_beta   90.00
_cell.angle_gamma   90.00
#
_symmetry.space_group_name_H-M   'P 1'
#
loop_
_entity.id
_entity.type
_entity.pdbx_description
1 polymer ?
#
loop_
_entity_poly.entity_id
_entity_poly.type
_entity_poly.pdbx_seq_one_letter_code
_entity_poly.pdbx_strand_id
1 'polypeptide(L)'
;MKPQVTENDANKATTAQPKPTQAQPVVGTQNTGANIATAQAIMAYSSTSASTFINSIASSARQLASENDLYASVMIAQASLESGFGNSALGKAPNYNLFGVKGSYNGSSVYMLTNEDDGHGNLYQINSRFP
;
A
#
# COMPACT_ATOMS: atom_id res chain seq x y z
N MET A 1 18.98 42.82 26.84
CA MET A 1 18.87 42.83 25.38
C MET A 1 18.58 41.41 24.90
N LYS A 2 17.34 41.13 24.50
CA LYS A 2 16.92 39.81 23.95
C LYS A 2 17.06 39.86 22.43
N PRO A 3 17.63 38.87 21.77
CA PRO A 3 17.53 38.80 20.33
C PRO A 3 16.17 38.24 19.95
N GLN A 4 15.52 38.93 19.05
CA GLN A 4 14.26 38.61 18.44
C GLN A 4 14.51 37.53 17.37
N VAL A 5 13.81 36.40 17.50
CA VAL A 5 13.78 35.37 16.45
C VAL A 5 12.72 35.79 15.45
N THR A 6 13.14 36.08 14.26
CA THR A 6 12.27 36.31 13.11
C THR A 6 11.80 34.96 12.59
N GLU A 7 10.51 34.77 12.68
CA GLU A 7 9.74 33.73 12.02
C GLU A 7 9.69 34.07 10.53
N ASN A 8 10.24 33.20 9.66
CA ASN A 8 9.89 33.25 8.24
C ASN A 8 10.05 31.88 7.58
N ASP A 9 8.92 31.47 7.01
CA ASP A 9 8.78 30.64 5.83
C ASP A 9 9.08 29.14 5.90
N ALA A 10 8.23 28.44 6.65
CA ALA A 10 7.91 27.07 6.34
C ALA A 10 6.50 27.02 5.73
N ASN A 11 6.36 27.22 4.46
CA ASN A 11 5.19 26.70 3.71
C ASN A 11 5.35 26.87 2.20
N LYS A 12 5.84 25.86 1.53
CA LYS A 12 5.43 25.49 0.17
C LYS A 12 5.93 24.10 -0.23
N ALA A 13 5.43 23.10 0.41
CA ALA A 13 5.43 21.76 -0.19
C ALA A 13 4.10 21.57 -0.89
N THR A 14 4.00 22.00 -2.14
CA THR A 14 2.92 21.62 -3.03
C THR A 14 3.18 20.19 -3.47
N THR A 15 2.61 19.23 -2.77
CA THR A 15 2.56 17.84 -3.18
C THR A 15 1.62 17.71 -4.38
N ALA A 16 2.17 17.74 -5.57
CA ALA A 16 1.47 17.29 -6.76
C ALA A 16 1.33 15.77 -6.68
N GLN A 17 0.17 15.32 -6.25
CA GLN A 17 -0.23 13.92 -6.31
C GLN A 17 -0.27 13.51 -7.79
N PRO A 18 0.44 12.45 -8.21
CA PRO A 18 0.32 11.97 -9.58
C PRO A 18 -1.10 11.48 -9.80
N LYS A 19 -1.77 12.10 -10.76
CA LYS A 19 -3.10 11.69 -11.25
C LYS A 19 -2.99 10.25 -11.76
N PRO A 20 -3.83 9.32 -11.31
CA PRO A 20 -3.84 7.98 -11.89
C PRO A 20 -4.21 8.09 -13.37
N THR A 21 -3.28 7.73 -14.22
CA THR A 21 -3.53 7.57 -15.66
C THR A 21 -4.44 6.37 -15.82
N GLN A 22 -5.71 6.63 -16.12
CA GLN A 22 -6.61 5.59 -16.58
C GLN A 22 -6.07 5.04 -17.90
N ALA A 23 -5.59 3.82 -17.87
CA ALA A 23 -5.32 3.06 -19.07
C ALA A 23 -6.67 2.86 -19.78
N GLN A 24 -6.87 3.53 -20.90
CA GLN A 24 -8.01 3.27 -21.77
C GLN A 24 -7.86 1.87 -22.36
N PRO A 25 -8.93 1.05 -22.36
CA PRO A 25 -8.87 -0.23 -23.03
C PRO A 25 -8.79 0.03 -24.53
N VAL A 26 -7.72 -0.44 -25.16
CA VAL A 26 -7.60 -0.52 -26.63
C VAL A 26 -8.60 -1.57 -27.08
N VAL A 27 -9.69 -1.11 -27.68
CA VAL A 27 -10.66 -1.98 -28.35
C VAL A 27 -10.03 -2.49 -29.63
N GLY A 28 -9.38 -3.65 -29.56
CA GLY A 28 -9.03 -4.48 -30.70
C GLY A 28 -10.16 -5.47 -30.93
N THR A 29 -10.84 -5.32 -32.05
CA THR A 29 -11.97 -6.12 -32.50
C THR A 29 -11.54 -7.56 -32.81
N GLN A 30 -12.38 -8.53 -32.38
CA GLN A 30 -12.52 -9.91 -32.79
C GLN A 30 -11.87 -11.01 -31.91
N ASN A 31 -12.63 -11.51 -30.96
CA ASN A 31 -13.01 -12.93 -30.83
C ASN A 31 -14.01 -13.09 -29.64
N THR A 32 -15.29 -13.33 -29.95
CA THR A 32 -16.39 -12.83 -29.16
C THR A 32 -17.06 -13.80 -28.18
N GLY A 33 -16.47 -14.94 -27.85
CA GLY A 33 -17.15 -15.86 -26.92
C GLY A 33 -16.32 -16.28 -25.70
N ALA A 34 -15.09 -16.69 -25.94
CA ALA A 34 -14.21 -17.23 -24.87
C ALA A 34 -13.59 -16.15 -23.99
N ASN A 35 -13.37 -14.94 -24.51
CA ASN A 35 -12.66 -13.89 -23.79
C ASN A 35 -13.51 -13.16 -22.72
N ILE A 36 -14.83 -13.10 -22.91
CA ILE A 36 -15.73 -12.43 -21.95
C ILE A 36 -15.88 -13.30 -20.70
N ALA A 37 -16.07 -14.60 -20.86
CA ALA A 37 -16.17 -15.52 -19.72
C ALA A 37 -14.87 -15.56 -18.89
N THR A 38 -13.71 -15.51 -19.56
CA THR A 38 -12.41 -15.49 -18.89
C THR A 38 -12.19 -14.17 -18.17
N ALA A 39 -12.54 -13.03 -18.77
CA ALA A 39 -12.43 -11.73 -18.13
C ALA A 39 -13.37 -11.60 -16.92
N GLN A 40 -14.60 -12.09 -17.03
CA GLN A 40 -15.55 -12.13 -15.91
C GLN A 40 -15.08 -13.05 -14.78
N ALA A 41 -14.50 -14.20 -15.10
CA ALA A 41 -13.94 -15.11 -14.11
C ALA A 41 -12.73 -14.50 -13.38
N ILE A 42 -11.85 -13.79 -14.09
CA ILE A 42 -10.71 -13.10 -13.50
C ILE A 42 -11.19 -11.96 -12.58
N MET A 43 -12.17 -11.16 -13.00
CA MET A 43 -12.74 -10.09 -12.18
C MET A 43 -13.44 -10.65 -10.94
N ALA A 44 -14.20 -11.72 -11.07
CA ALA A 44 -14.87 -12.39 -9.95
C ALA A 44 -13.85 -12.96 -8.94
N TYR A 45 -12.79 -13.60 -9.43
CA TYR A 45 -11.71 -14.12 -8.58
C TYR A 45 -10.99 -12.99 -7.83
N SER A 46 -10.64 -11.91 -8.51
CA SER A 46 -9.97 -10.76 -7.92
C SER A 46 -10.84 -10.08 -6.85
N SER A 47 -12.14 -9.92 -7.11
CA SER A 47 -13.06 -9.34 -6.14
C SER A 47 -13.27 -10.24 -4.93
N THR A 48 -13.30 -11.56 -5.11
CA THR A 48 -13.40 -12.52 -4.01
C THR A 48 -12.17 -12.50 -3.11
N SER A 49 -10.96 -12.47 -3.70
CA SER A 49 -9.72 -12.41 -2.92
C SER A 49 -9.57 -11.09 -2.16
N ALA A 50 -9.95 -9.97 -2.76
CA ALA A 50 -9.97 -8.66 -2.10
C ALA A 50 -10.95 -8.64 -0.93
N SER A 51 -12.18 -9.14 -1.12
CA SER A 51 -13.18 -9.23 -0.06
C SER A 51 -12.73 -10.14 1.09
N THR A 52 -12.10 -11.26 0.77
CA THR A 52 -11.54 -12.18 1.78
C THR A 52 -10.47 -11.51 2.60
N PHE A 53 -9.54 -10.80 1.96
CA PHE A 53 -8.50 -10.05 2.66
C PHE A 53 -9.10 -8.97 3.57
N ILE A 54 -9.98 -8.13 3.04
CA ILE A 54 -10.64 -7.06 3.82
C ILE A 54 -11.35 -7.64 5.04
N ASN A 55 -12.12 -8.71 4.87
CA ASN A 55 -12.82 -9.36 5.97
C ASN A 55 -11.86 -9.92 7.02
N SER A 56 -10.70 -10.44 6.62
CA SER A 56 -9.72 -11.01 7.53
C SER A 56 -9.08 -9.97 8.47
N ILE A 57 -8.94 -8.72 8.04
CA ILE A 57 -8.31 -7.65 8.82
C ILE A 57 -9.31 -6.69 9.48
N ALA A 58 -10.59 -6.75 9.09
CA ALA A 58 -11.59 -5.76 9.48
C ALA A 58 -11.81 -5.64 11.00
N SER A 59 -11.79 -6.75 11.71
CA SER A 59 -11.97 -6.75 13.18
C SER A 59 -10.81 -6.05 13.88
N SER A 60 -9.58 -6.43 13.55
CA SER A 60 -8.36 -5.82 14.12
C SER A 60 -8.25 -4.34 13.76
N ALA A 61 -8.59 -3.99 12.51
CA ALA A 61 -8.57 -2.59 12.08
C ALA A 61 -9.58 -1.73 12.87
N ARG A 62 -10.79 -2.24 13.13
CA ARG A 62 -11.79 -1.52 13.93
C ARG A 62 -11.35 -1.35 15.37
N GLN A 63 -10.77 -2.39 15.98
CA GLN A 63 -10.27 -2.32 17.34
C GLN A 63 -9.16 -1.28 17.46
N LEU A 64 -8.10 -1.38 16.64
CA LEU A 64 -6.99 -0.43 16.66
C LEU A 64 -7.43 1.00 16.36
N ALA A 65 -8.36 1.17 15.42
CA ALA A 65 -8.89 2.49 15.08
C ALA A 65 -9.61 3.13 16.27
N SER A 66 -10.45 2.36 17.00
CA SER A 66 -11.17 2.87 18.18
C SER A 66 -10.25 3.18 19.35
N GLU A 67 -9.16 2.45 19.50
CA GLU A 67 -8.16 2.66 20.57
C GLU A 67 -7.25 3.88 20.31
N ASN A 68 -7.15 4.33 19.05
CA ASN A 68 -6.19 5.36 18.65
C ASN A 68 -6.83 6.55 17.91
N ASP A 69 -8.14 6.72 17.97
CA ASP A 69 -8.89 7.79 17.29
C ASP A 69 -8.63 7.84 15.77
N LEU A 70 -8.54 6.67 15.13
CA LEU A 70 -8.30 6.51 13.70
C LEU A 70 -9.55 6.02 12.97
N TYR A 71 -9.50 6.08 11.64
CA TYR A 71 -10.55 5.53 10.79
C TYR A 71 -10.19 4.13 10.30
N ALA A 72 -10.96 3.11 10.71
CA ALA A 72 -10.76 1.73 10.30
C ALA A 72 -10.78 1.56 8.76
N SER A 73 -11.66 2.29 8.07
CA SER A 73 -11.74 2.26 6.62
C SER A 73 -10.45 2.74 5.94
N VAL A 74 -9.81 3.76 6.47
CA VAL A 74 -8.53 4.27 5.96
C VAL A 74 -7.42 3.24 6.20
N MET A 75 -7.35 2.66 7.40
CA MET A 75 -6.38 1.60 7.70
C MET A 75 -6.52 0.39 6.77
N ILE A 76 -7.76 -0.05 6.52
CA ILE A 76 -8.03 -1.17 5.60
C ILE A 76 -7.63 -0.82 4.18
N ALA A 77 -7.95 0.39 3.71
CA ALA A 77 -7.59 0.83 2.36
C ALA A 77 -6.06 0.88 2.17
N GLN A 78 -5.34 1.44 3.12
CA GLN A 78 -3.87 1.48 3.10
C GLN A 78 -3.27 0.08 3.13
N ALA A 79 -3.70 -0.78 4.06
CA ALA A 79 -3.25 -2.16 4.14
C ALA A 79 -3.49 -2.92 2.83
N SER A 80 -4.64 -2.70 2.19
CA SER A 80 -4.97 -3.32 0.90
C SER A 80 -4.02 -2.89 -0.21
N LEU A 81 -3.78 -1.59 -0.33
CA LEU A 81 -2.91 -1.03 -1.38
C LEU A 81 -1.44 -1.39 -1.17
N GLU A 82 -0.93 -1.20 0.03
CA GLU A 82 0.49 -1.40 0.36
C GLU A 82 0.90 -2.87 0.31
N SER A 83 0.01 -3.77 0.70
CA SER A 83 0.29 -5.21 0.69
C SER A 83 -0.18 -5.92 -0.57
N GLY A 84 -0.81 -5.23 -1.53
CA GLY A 84 -1.48 -5.86 -2.67
C GLY A 84 -2.53 -6.87 -2.20
N PHE A 85 -3.41 -6.45 -1.30
CA PHE A 85 -4.40 -7.31 -0.63
C PHE A 85 -3.77 -8.52 0.08
N GLY A 86 -2.66 -8.30 0.79
CA GLY A 86 -1.93 -9.33 1.52
C GLY A 86 -1.07 -10.24 0.64
N ASN A 87 -0.94 -9.96 -0.65
CA ASN A 87 -0.21 -10.82 -1.60
C ASN A 87 1.28 -10.47 -1.75
N SER A 88 1.73 -9.34 -1.21
CA SER A 88 3.15 -9.00 -1.22
C SER A 88 3.99 -10.00 -0.40
N ALA A 89 5.29 -10.07 -0.67
CA ALA A 89 6.19 -10.94 0.07
C ALA A 89 6.23 -10.61 1.57
N LEU A 90 6.10 -9.33 1.94
CA LEU A 90 6.01 -8.89 3.33
C LEU A 90 4.60 -9.11 3.92
N GLY A 91 3.54 -8.97 3.11
CA GLY A 91 2.15 -9.13 3.56
C GLY A 91 1.73 -10.57 3.84
N LYS A 92 2.43 -11.55 3.25
CA LYS A 92 2.15 -12.99 3.44
C LYS A 92 2.77 -13.53 4.73
N ALA A 93 2.30 -14.74 5.11
CA ALA A 93 2.93 -15.53 6.14
C ALA A 93 4.42 -15.77 5.84
N PRO A 94 5.31 -15.81 6.82
CA PRO A 94 5.06 -15.61 8.25
C PRO A 94 5.07 -14.14 8.70
N ASN A 95 5.39 -13.19 7.81
CA ASN A 95 5.71 -11.81 8.19
C ASN A 95 4.47 -10.97 8.52
N TYR A 96 3.39 -11.10 7.73
CA TYR A 96 2.14 -10.32 7.88
C TYR A 96 2.34 -8.80 8.02
N ASN A 97 3.43 -8.27 7.48
CA ASN A 97 3.74 -6.85 7.49
C ASN A 97 3.00 -6.14 6.34
N LEU A 98 1.77 -5.74 6.62
CA LEU A 98 0.87 -5.17 5.61
C LEU A 98 1.22 -3.74 5.18
N PHE A 99 1.98 -3.02 6.01
CA PHE A 99 2.33 -1.61 5.80
C PHE A 99 3.80 -1.38 5.45
N GLY A 100 4.57 -2.44 5.23
CA GLY A 100 5.99 -2.33 4.92
C GLY A 100 6.82 -1.63 6.00
N VAL A 101 6.41 -1.71 7.26
CA VAL A 101 7.11 -1.06 8.37
C VAL A 101 8.49 -1.68 8.52
N LYS A 102 9.52 -0.85 8.55
CA LYS A 102 10.92 -1.28 8.73
C LYS A 102 11.25 -1.48 10.22
N GLY A 103 12.21 -2.37 10.51
CA GLY A 103 12.70 -2.60 11.86
C GLY A 103 12.62 -4.05 12.31
N SER A 104 12.22 -4.28 13.55
CA SER A 104 12.04 -5.62 14.13
C SER A 104 10.84 -5.63 15.08
N TYR A 105 10.24 -6.81 15.24
CA TYR A 105 9.16 -7.04 16.20
C TYR A 105 9.55 -8.17 17.15
N ASN A 106 9.51 -7.92 18.44
CA ASN A 106 9.93 -8.87 19.48
C ASN A 106 11.32 -9.48 19.24
N GLY A 107 12.27 -8.69 18.70
CA GLY A 107 13.61 -9.13 18.37
C GLY A 107 13.74 -9.91 17.06
N SER A 108 12.65 -10.28 16.43
CA SER A 108 12.61 -10.98 15.14
C SER A 108 12.60 -9.99 13.98
N SER A 109 13.26 -10.35 12.90
CA SER A 109 13.24 -9.57 11.66
C SER A 109 13.68 -10.42 10.48
N VAL A 110 13.27 -10.00 9.28
CA VAL A 110 13.74 -10.54 7.99
C VAL A 110 14.41 -9.44 7.19
N TYR A 111 15.35 -9.82 6.32
CA TYR A 111 15.95 -8.89 5.38
C TYR A 111 15.39 -9.15 4.00
N MET A 112 14.94 -8.09 3.34
CA MET A 112 14.40 -8.16 1.99
C MET A 112 14.97 -7.03 1.13
N LEU A 113 15.20 -7.34 -0.13
CA LEU A 113 15.61 -6.36 -1.13
C LEU A 113 14.44 -5.46 -1.45
N THR A 114 14.62 -4.16 -1.27
CA THR A 114 13.63 -3.12 -1.56
C THR A 114 14.19 -2.09 -2.53
N ASN A 115 13.31 -1.45 -3.28
CA ASN A 115 13.65 -0.29 -4.08
C ASN A 115 13.38 0.97 -3.25
N GLU A 116 14.37 1.82 -3.14
CA GLU A 116 14.26 3.12 -2.49
C GLU A 116 14.52 4.22 -3.52
N ASP A 117 13.95 5.39 -3.30
CA ASP A 117 14.20 6.58 -4.11
C ASP A 117 15.22 7.48 -3.40
N ASP A 118 16.18 8.04 -4.13
CA ASP A 118 17.21 8.94 -3.60
C ASP A 118 16.71 10.39 -3.39
N GLY A 119 15.43 10.64 -3.61
CA GLY A 119 14.83 11.98 -3.58
C GLY A 119 15.04 12.79 -4.87
N HIS A 120 15.73 12.23 -5.85
CA HIS A 120 15.98 12.84 -7.16
C HIS A 120 15.35 12.04 -8.31
N GLY A 121 14.55 11.02 -7.96
CA GLY A 121 13.86 10.13 -8.90
C GLY A 121 14.70 8.95 -9.37
N ASN A 122 15.87 8.69 -8.79
CA ASN A 122 16.65 7.50 -9.09
C ASN A 122 16.31 6.40 -8.10
N LEU A 123 15.97 5.22 -8.61
CA LEU A 123 15.70 4.05 -7.78
C LEU A 123 16.99 3.25 -7.58
N TYR A 124 17.23 2.83 -6.35
CA TYR A 124 18.33 1.92 -6.01
C TYR A 124 17.83 0.80 -5.12
N GLN A 125 18.52 -0.33 -5.12
CA GLN A 125 18.18 -1.48 -4.32
C GLN A 125 18.99 -1.53 -3.03
N ILE A 126 18.30 -1.80 -1.92
CA ILE A 126 18.94 -1.96 -0.60
C ILE A 126 18.28 -3.11 0.15
N ASN A 127 19.08 -3.84 0.94
CA ASN A 127 18.52 -4.78 1.91
C ASN A 127 17.99 -4.02 3.12
N SER A 128 16.68 -3.99 3.25
CA SER A 128 16.01 -3.41 4.41
C SER A 128 15.56 -4.49 5.38
N ARG A 129 15.57 -4.14 6.66
CA ARG A 129 15.12 -5.02 7.74
C ARG A 129 13.65 -4.76 8.05
N PHE A 130 12.86 -5.82 8.17
CA PHE A 130 11.44 -5.79 8.48
C PHE A 130 11.12 -6.75 9.63
N PRO A 131 10.07 -6.45 10.44
CA PRO A 131 9.56 -7.37 11.44
C PRO A 131 8.97 -8.63 10.84
#